data_97f510d9fcf85a326a0f46a3d28c8a0d
#
_entry.id   97f510d9fcf85a326a0f46a3d28c8a0d
#
_cell.length_a   1.000
_cell.length_b   1.000
_cell.length_c   1.000
_cell.angle_alpha   90.00
_cell.angle_beta   90.00
_cell.angle_gamma   90.00
#
_symmetry.space_group_name_H-M   'P 1'
#
loop_
_entity.id
_entity.type
_entity.pdbx_description
1 polymer ?
#
loop_
_entity_poly.entity_id
_entity_poly.type
_entity_poly.pdbx_seq_one_letter_code
_entity_poly.pdbx_strand_id
1 'polypeptide(L)'
;MTTPQDKALLALRLLVEGNSVRSIERTTELHRDTILRLLVLIGEKCEKIMGRLIVNVPVTDVQCDEIWGYVYKKEAHKLPMEANDEGMGDAHCFVAIERNSKLVLNFALGRRSQATTDAFIEGLRAATSPQQFQISTDGFQPYKSAITTTLSDRCDFAQVIKVYTEDPEGQRRCLPHPNAARPRPAQQRPLRWPDAGLGRPTAEPQTLGMDVPR
;
A
#
# COMPACT_ATOMS: atom_id res chain seq x y z
N MET A 1 2.99 35.59 -12.58
CA MET A 1 4.32 35.04 -12.89
C MET A 1 4.18 33.57 -13.22
N THR A 2 4.64 33.13 -14.39
CA THR A 2 4.60 31.72 -14.81
C THR A 2 5.91 31.06 -14.37
N THR A 3 5.83 29.93 -13.67
CA THR A 3 7.02 29.17 -13.27
C THR A 3 7.74 28.63 -14.51
N PRO A 4 9.07 28.84 -14.66
CA PRO A 4 9.83 28.27 -15.78
C PRO A 4 9.70 26.74 -15.79
N GLN A 5 9.48 26.17 -16.97
CA GLN A 5 9.18 24.73 -17.12
C GLN A 5 10.36 23.85 -16.69
N ASP A 6 11.59 24.26 -16.98
CA ASP A 6 12.81 23.59 -16.57
C ASP A 6 12.97 23.50 -15.05
N LYS A 7 12.73 24.61 -14.34
CA LYS A 7 12.75 24.67 -12.87
C LYS A 7 11.62 23.82 -12.25
N ALA A 8 10.43 23.85 -12.85
CA ALA A 8 9.30 23.02 -12.39
C ALA A 8 9.62 21.53 -12.54
N LEU A 9 10.17 21.12 -13.69
CA LEU A 9 10.57 19.73 -13.94
C LEU A 9 11.69 19.28 -13.00
N LEU A 10 12.68 20.14 -12.74
CA LEU A 10 13.75 19.85 -11.79
C LEU A 10 13.18 19.66 -10.37
N ALA A 11 12.28 20.55 -9.94
CA ALA A 11 11.63 20.43 -8.63
C ALA A 11 10.86 19.12 -8.49
N LEU A 12 10.13 18.69 -9.53
CA LEU A 12 9.41 17.41 -9.52
C LEU A 12 10.35 16.21 -9.45
N ARG A 13 11.45 16.21 -10.22
CA ARG A 13 12.47 15.15 -10.14
C ARG A 13 13.05 15.04 -8.75
N LEU A 14 13.39 16.17 -8.12
CA LEU A 14 13.94 16.20 -6.76
C LEU A 14 12.91 15.73 -5.71
N LEU A 15 11.59 15.98 -5.92
CA LEU A 15 10.53 15.46 -5.05
C LEU A 15 10.45 13.92 -5.14
N VAL A 16 10.51 13.36 -6.34
CA VAL A 16 10.49 11.90 -6.56
C VAL A 16 11.72 11.22 -5.93
N GLU A 17 12.87 11.90 -5.94
CA GLU A 17 14.10 11.44 -5.24
C GLU A 17 14.06 11.63 -3.71
N GLY A 18 12.92 12.03 -3.15
CA GLY A 18 12.74 12.16 -1.70
C GLY A 18 13.41 13.38 -1.07
N ASN A 19 13.80 14.39 -1.88
CA ASN A 19 14.37 15.62 -1.34
C ASN A 19 13.32 16.44 -0.60
N SER A 20 13.72 17.07 0.51
CA SER A 20 12.82 17.94 1.27
C SER A 20 12.49 19.21 0.48
N VAL A 21 11.28 19.76 0.68
CA VAL A 21 10.83 21.01 0.04
C VAL A 21 11.83 22.15 0.25
N ARG A 22 12.44 22.26 1.44
CA ARG A 22 13.46 23.28 1.73
C ARG A 22 14.76 23.06 0.94
N SER A 23 15.14 21.80 0.69
CA SER A 23 16.30 21.48 -0.15
C SER A 23 16.02 21.89 -1.60
N ILE A 24 14.83 21.58 -2.09
CA ILE A 24 14.40 21.91 -3.46
C ILE A 24 14.33 23.43 -3.65
N GLU A 25 13.79 24.18 -2.68
CA GLU A 25 13.76 25.63 -2.70
C GLU A 25 15.15 26.23 -2.89
N ARG A 26 16.15 25.76 -2.11
CA ARG A 26 17.54 26.22 -2.24
C ARG A 26 18.19 25.86 -3.58
N THR A 27 17.84 24.71 -4.13
CA THR A 27 18.45 24.19 -5.36
C THR A 27 17.83 24.84 -6.61
N THR A 28 16.51 25.06 -6.61
CA THR A 28 15.77 25.54 -7.79
C THR A 28 15.47 27.04 -7.74
N GLU A 29 15.65 27.68 -6.56
CA GLU A 29 15.24 29.05 -6.28
C GLU A 29 13.72 29.30 -6.44
N LEU A 30 12.92 28.21 -6.51
CA LEU A 30 11.48 28.30 -6.47
C LEU A 30 11.01 28.43 -5.02
N HIS A 31 10.10 29.36 -4.77
CA HIS A 31 9.51 29.47 -3.43
C HIS A 31 8.78 28.17 -3.04
N ARG A 32 8.90 27.75 -1.80
CA ARG A 32 8.31 26.50 -1.25
C ARG A 32 6.82 26.35 -1.56
N ASP A 33 6.03 27.43 -1.53
CA ASP A 33 4.61 27.36 -1.85
C ASP A 33 4.36 27.00 -3.33
N THR A 34 5.27 27.44 -4.22
CA THR A 34 5.21 27.03 -5.64
C THR A 34 5.51 25.54 -5.78
N ILE A 35 6.50 25.03 -5.04
CA ILE A 35 6.84 23.60 -5.03
C ILE A 35 5.68 22.77 -4.49
N LEU A 36 5.04 23.20 -3.39
CA LEU A 36 3.87 22.53 -2.84
C LEU A 36 2.67 22.53 -3.80
N ARG A 37 2.42 23.65 -4.49
CA ARG A 37 1.36 23.71 -5.52
C ARG A 37 1.66 22.79 -6.71
N LEU A 38 2.93 22.69 -7.13
CA LEU A 38 3.33 21.74 -8.17
C LEU A 38 3.10 20.30 -7.73
N LEU A 39 3.42 19.97 -6.47
CA LEU A 39 3.19 18.64 -5.91
C LEU A 39 1.70 18.26 -5.96
N VAL A 40 0.81 19.14 -5.49
CA VAL A 40 -0.63 18.92 -5.53
C VAL A 40 -1.12 18.74 -6.97
N LEU A 41 -0.76 19.67 -7.87
CA LEU A 41 -1.17 19.63 -9.27
C LEU A 41 -0.74 18.33 -9.98
N ILE A 42 0.47 17.89 -9.73
CA ILE A 42 0.98 16.64 -10.32
C ILE A 42 0.31 15.42 -9.69
N GLY A 43 0.09 15.42 -8.36
CA GLY A 43 -0.64 14.36 -7.67
C GLY A 43 -2.03 14.14 -8.26
N GLU A 44 -2.81 15.21 -8.44
CA GLU A 44 -4.14 15.14 -9.08
C GLU A 44 -4.10 14.63 -10.52
N LYS A 45 -3.05 15.00 -11.28
CA LYS A 45 -2.88 14.49 -12.65
C LYS A 45 -2.49 13.02 -12.66
N CYS A 46 -1.61 12.59 -11.76
CA CYS A 46 -1.22 11.19 -11.61
C CYS A 46 -2.42 10.33 -11.23
N GLU A 47 -3.24 10.77 -10.29
CA GLU A 47 -4.48 10.07 -9.91
C GLU A 47 -5.41 9.86 -11.12
N LYS A 48 -5.65 10.92 -11.92
CA LYS A 48 -6.44 10.82 -13.15
C LYS A 48 -5.84 9.88 -14.20
N ILE A 49 -4.51 9.87 -14.32
CA ILE A 49 -3.79 8.97 -15.24
C ILE A 49 -3.91 7.52 -14.73
N MET A 50 -3.67 7.29 -13.45
CA MET A 50 -3.82 5.97 -12.84
C MET A 50 -5.23 5.43 -13.04
N GLY A 51 -6.27 6.20 -12.75
CA GLY A 51 -7.67 5.79 -12.93
C GLY A 51 -8.05 5.45 -14.38
N ARG A 52 -7.25 5.88 -15.37
CA ARG A 52 -7.44 5.52 -16.79
C ARG A 52 -6.60 4.33 -17.25
N LEU A 53 -5.38 4.20 -16.72
CA LEU A 53 -4.42 3.19 -17.16
C LEU A 53 -4.45 1.93 -16.30
N ILE A 54 -4.72 2.07 -15.01
CA ILE A 54 -4.74 0.96 -14.05
C ILE A 54 -6.18 0.42 -13.96
N VAL A 55 -6.61 -0.24 -15.02
CA VAL A 55 -7.94 -0.84 -15.13
C VAL A 55 -7.80 -2.22 -15.73
N ASN A 56 -8.44 -3.22 -15.12
CA ASN A 56 -8.48 -4.58 -15.60
C ASN A 56 -7.07 -5.20 -15.78
N VAL A 57 -6.15 -4.85 -14.88
CA VAL A 57 -4.75 -5.31 -14.91
C VAL A 57 -4.69 -6.78 -14.46
N PRO A 58 -4.09 -7.69 -15.25
CA PRO A 58 -3.85 -9.06 -14.83
C PRO A 58 -2.76 -9.08 -13.73
N VAL A 59 -3.08 -9.66 -12.58
CA VAL A 59 -2.19 -9.74 -11.41
C VAL A 59 -2.15 -11.17 -10.88
N THR A 60 -1.05 -11.53 -10.22
CA THR A 60 -0.88 -12.85 -9.61
C THR A 60 -0.69 -12.78 -8.09
N ASP A 61 0.00 -11.77 -7.60
CA ASP A 61 0.32 -11.62 -6.18
C ASP A 61 0.31 -10.12 -5.81
N VAL A 62 -0.65 -9.74 -4.97
CA VAL A 62 -0.87 -8.36 -4.52
C VAL A 62 -0.53 -8.25 -3.04
N GLN A 63 0.21 -7.23 -2.69
CA GLN A 63 0.53 -6.87 -1.31
C GLN A 63 -0.14 -5.55 -0.96
N CYS A 64 -0.87 -5.53 0.17
CA CYS A 64 -1.48 -4.32 0.70
C CYS A 64 -0.88 -4.00 2.07
N ASP A 65 -0.56 -2.73 2.28
CA ASP A 65 -0.03 -2.20 3.54
C ASP A 65 -0.41 -0.73 3.69
N GLU A 66 -0.24 -0.16 4.89
CA GLU A 66 -0.50 1.25 5.16
C GLU A 66 0.78 2.01 5.52
N ILE A 67 0.96 3.16 4.86
CA ILE A 67 1.98 4.12 5.22
C ILE A 67 1.37 5.11 6.22
N TRP A 68 1.85 5.10 7.45
CA TRP A 68 1.40 6.01 8.50
C TRP A 68 1.97 7.41 8.33
N GLY A 69 1.15 8.41 8.60
CA GLY A 69 1.51 9.81 8.72
C GLY A 69 0.56 10.53 9.67
N TYR A 70 0.64 11.85 9.74
CA TYR A 70 -0.28 12.66 10.52
C TYR A 70 -0.42 14.07 9.94
N VAL A 71 -1.55 14.70 10.21
CA VAL A 71 -1.83 16.09 9.85
C VAL A 71 -1.78 16.95 11.13
N TYR A 72 -1.00 17.99 11.13
CA TYR A 72 -0.69 18.90 12.25
C TYR A 72 -0.04 18.23 13.45
N LYS A 73 -0.70 17.26 14.09
CA LYS A 73 -0.19 16.50 15.25
C LYS A 73 -0.70 15.05 15.20
N LYS A 74 -0.01 14.16 15.91
CA LYS A 74 -0.43 12.78 16.08
C LYS A 74 -1.74 12.69 16.85
N GLU A 75 -2.53 11.67 16.61
CA GLU A 75 -3.81 11.45 17.31
C GLU A 75 -3.62 11.46 18.84
N ALA A 76 -2.59 10.78 19.34
CA ALA A 76 -2.28 10.72 20.77
C ALA A 76 -1.91 12.07 21.40
N HIS A 77 -1.66 13.11 20.62
CA HIS A 77 -1.30 14.46 21.09
C HIS A 77 -2.42 15.49 20.92
N LYS A 78 -3.61 15.06 20.50
CA LYS A 78 -4.80 15.91 20.45
C LYS A 78 -5.22 16.33 21.86
N LEU A 79 -5.63 17.59 21.98
CA LEU A 79 -6.29 18.07 23.18
C LEU A 79 -7.74 17.61 23.22
N PRO A 80 -8.39 17.50 24.39
CA PRO A 80 -9.79 17.09 24.48
C PRO A 80 -10.74 17.89 23.59
N MET A 81 -10.51 19.20 23.41
CA MET A 81 -11.28 20.08 22.55
C MET A 81 -11.09 19.80 21.04
N GLU A 82 -10.00 19.13 20.67
CA GLU A 82 -9.63 18.80 19.28
C GLU A 82 -10.02 17.34 18.92
N ALA A 83 -10.56 16.57 19.87
CA ALA A 83 -10.81 15.13 19.68
C ALA A 83 -11.69 14.82 18.45
N ASN A 84 -12.65 15.70 18.16
CA ASN A 84 -13.59 15.55 17.04
C ASN A 84 -13.12 16.26 15.75
N ASP A 85 -11.94 16.85 15.72
CA ASP A 85 -11.40 17.48 14.51
C ASP A 85 -10.87 16.40 13.57
N GLU A 86 -11.64 16.11 12.51
CA GLU A 86 -11.28 15.12 11.48
C GLU A 86 -10.15 15.60 10.57
N GLY A 87 -9.92 16.89 10.45
CA GLY A 87 -8.82 17.48 9.67
C GLY A 87 -7.45 17.35 10.32
N MET A 88 -7.36 16.85 11.55
CA MET A 88 -6.15 16.75 12.35
C MET A 88 -5.98 15.32 12.89
N GLY A 89 -4.73 14.89 13.09
CA GLY A 89 -4.39 13.60 13.70
C GLY A 89 -3.78 12.61 12.73
N ASP A 90 -3.81 11.33 13.06
CA ASP A 90 -3.20 10.28 12.27
C ASP A 90 -3.90 10.11 10.93
N ALA A 91 -3.11 9.96 9.88
CA ALA A 91 -3.56 9.70 8.53
C ALA A 91 -2.76 8.51 7.95
N HIS A 92 -3.42 7.71 7.14
CA HIS A 92 -2.81 6.54 6.53
C HIS A 92 -2.98 6.59 5.01
N CYS A 93 -1.92 6.22 4.30
CA CYS A 93 -1.99 5.95 2.88
C CYS A 93 -2.01 4.43 2.69
N PHE A 94 -3.15 3.88 2.35
CA PHE A 94 -3.31 2.48 1.95
C PHE A 94 -2.75 2.32 0.56
N VAL A 95 -1.95 1.30 0.32
CA VAL A 95 -1.30 1.05 -0.97
C VAL A 95 -1.41 -0.42 -1.33
N ALA A 96 -1.84 -0.72 -2.56
CA ALA A 96 -1.82 -2.05 -3.15
C ALA A 96 -0.78 -2.11 -4.26
N ILE A 97 0.14 -3.07 -4.16
CA ILE A 97 1.25 -3.24 -5.11
C ILE A 97 1.21 -4.66 -5.67
N GLU A 98 1.30 -4.81 -7.00
CA GLU A 98 1.60 -6.09 -7.60
C GLU A 98 3.07 -6.44 -7.33
N ARG A 99 3.30 -7.62 -6.71
CA ARG A 99 4.59 -8.00 -6.13
C ARG A 99 5.72 -8.09 -7.13
N ASN A 100 5.47 -8.61 -8.32
CA ASN A 100 6.50 -8.89 -9.31
C ASN A 100 6.90 -7.64 -10.09
N SER A 101 5.92 -6.93 -10.63
CA SER A 101 6.13 -5.71 -11.43
C SER A 101 6.38 -4.46 -10.59
N LYS A 102 6.05 -4.50 -9.29
CA LYS A 102 6.04 -3.32 -8.39
C LYS A 102 5.05 -2.23 -8.81
N LEU A 103 4.09 -2.57 -9.66
CA LEU A 103 3.05 -1.65 -10.08
C LEU A 103 2.13 -1.33 -8.90
N VAL A 104 1.95 -0.06 -8.59
CA VAL A 104 0.93 0.41 -7.67
C VAL A 104 -0.42 0.31 -8.37
N LEU A 105 -1.30 -0.55 -7.88
CA LEU A 105 -2.62 -0.82 -8.46
C LEU A 105 -3.67 0.16 -7.97
N ASN A 106 -3.63 0.46 -6.67
CA ASN A 106 -4.57 1.37 -6.03
C ASN A 106 -3.94 2.00 -4.79
N PHE A 107 -4.43 3.16 -4.40
CA PHE A 107 -4.14 3.80 -3.12
C PHE A 107 -5.36 4.51 -2.57
N ALA A 108 -5.42 4.70 -1.25
CA ALA A 108 -6.44 5.52 -0.60
C ALA A 108 -5.84 6.27 0.59
N LEU A 109 -6.24 7.52 0.77
CA LEU A 109 -5.86 8.34 1.91
C LEU A 109 -7.03 8.43 2.89
N GLY A 110 -6.76 8.22 4.18
CA GLY A 110 -7.80 8.35 5.18
C GLY A 110 -7.38 7.91 6.56
N ARG A 111 -8.37 7.77 7.44
CA ARG A 111 -8.19 7.16 8.75
C ARG A 111 -8.05 5.65 8.61
N ARG A 112 -7.38 5.00 9.55
CA ARG A 112 -7.29 3.54 9.63
C ARG A 112 -8.62 2.97 10.14
N SER A 113 -9.60 2.92 9.26
CA SER A 113 -11.00 2.58 9.54
C SER A 113 -11.55 1.57 8.55
N GLN A 114 -12.68 0.94 8.90
CA GLN A 114 -13.39 0.02 8.00
C GLN A 114 -13.77 0.75 6.69
N ALA A 115 -14.36 1.94 6.79
CA ALA A 115 -14.83 2.69 5.62
C ALA A 115 -13.71 3.00 4.61
N THR A 116 -12.53 3.43 5.09
CA THR A 116 -11.37 3.67 4.22
C THR A 116 -10.88 2.37 3.59
N THR A 117 -10.88 1.27 4.35
CA THR A 117 -10.46 -0.04 3.86
C THR A 117 -11.43 -0.58 2.80
N ASP A 118 -12.74 -0.43 3.00
CA ASP A 118 -13.76 -0.86 2.03
C ASP A 118 -13.58 -0.11 0.70
N ALA A 119 -13.50 1.22 0.74
CA ALA A 119 -13.27 2.04 -0.45
C ALA A 119 -11.94 1.69 -1.15
N PHE A 120 -10.88 1.39 -0.39
CA PHE A 120 -9.59 0.96 -0.92
C PHE A 120 -9.70 -0.39 -1.65
N ILE A 121 -10.37 -1.38 -1.08
CA ILE A 121 -10.52 -2.72 -1.69
C ILE A 121 -11.48 -2.68 -2.88
N GLU A 122 -12.52 -1.84 -2.86
CA GLU A 122 -13.37 -1.58 -4.03
C GLU A 122 -12.58 -0.99 -5.21
N GLY A 123 -11.69 -0.02 -4.93
CA GLY A 123 -10.78 0.53 -5.93
C GLY A 123 -9.82 -0.53 -6.48
N LEU A 124 -9.30 -1.43 -5.63
CA LEU A 124 -8.45 -2.54 -6.06
C LEU A 124 -9.22 -3.52 -6.96
N ARG A 125 -10.50 -3.80 -6.65
CA ARG A 125 -11.36 -4.62 -7.51
C ARG A 125 -11.50 -4.02 -8.91
N ALA A 126 -11.69 -2.70 -9.00
CA ALA A 126 -11.81 -2.00 -10.28
C ALA A 126 -10.48 -1.99 -11.07
N ALA A 127 -9.36 -1.94 -10.37
CA ALA A 127 -8.02 -1.94 -10.97
C ALA A 127 -7.60 -3.30 -11.55
N THR A 128 -8.10 -4.42 -10.98
CA THR A 128 -7.64 -5.78 -11.29
C THR A 128 -8.58 -6.53 -12.23
N SER A 129 -8.02 -7.41 -13.07
CA SER A 129 -8.81 -8.31 -13.91
C SER A 129 -9.55 -9.36 -13.08
N PRO A 130 -10.61 -10.00 -13.61
CA PRO A 130 -11.38 -11.02 -12.88
C PRO A 130 -10.65 -12.37 -12.71
N GLN A 131 -9.36 -12.45 -13.05
CA GLN A 131 -8.55 -13.65 -12.86
C GLN A 131 -8.27 -13.91 -11.39
N GLN A 132 -8.02 -15.16 -11.04
CA GLN A 132 -7.63 -15.55 -9.69
C GLN A 132 -6.23 -15.03 -9.36
N PHE A 133 -6.07 -14.43 -8.17
CA PHE A 133 -4.80 -13.94 -7.66
C PHE A 133 -4.71 -14.05 -6.13
N GLN A 134 -3.51 -13.90 -5.58
CA GLN A 134 -3.29 -13.90 -4.13
C GLN A 134 -3.22 -12.47 -3.61
N ILE A 135 -3.85 -12.21 -2.44
CA ILE A 135 -3.66 -10.96 -1.68
C ILE A 135 -3.01 -11.27 -0.34
N SER A 136 -1.97 -10.50 0.00
CA SER A 136 -1.31 -10.55 1.31
C SER A 136 -1.43 -9.21 2.01
N THR A 137 -1.86 -9.22 3.29
CA THR A 137 -1.94 -8.02 4.15
C THR A 137 -1.28 -8.27 5.50
N ASP A 138 -1.13 -7.21 6.30
CA ASP A 138 -0.83 -7.33 7.73
C ASP A 138 -2.06 -7.82 8.54
N GLY A 139 -1.94 -7.83 9.88
CA GLY A 139 -3.00 -8.26 10.81
C GLY A 139 -4.15 -7.27 11.00
N PHE A 140 -4.28 -6.20 10.23
CA PHE A 140 -5.35 -5.23 10.38
C PHE A 140 -6.71 -5.84 10.02
N GLN A 141 -7.60 -5.94 11.01
CA GLN A 141 -8.87 -6.67 10.92
C GLN A 141 -9.81 -6.22 9.78
N PRO A 142 -9.96 -4.92 9.48
CA PRO A 142 -10.82 -4.46 8.39
C PRO A 142 -10.51 -5.06 7.02
N TYR A 143 -9.26 -5.43 6.73
CA TYR A 143 -8.93 -6.12 5.47
C TYR A 143 -9.68 -7.41 5.28
N LYS A 144 -9.82 -8.22 6.35
CA LYS A 144 -10.52 -9.49 6.27
C LYS A 144 -11.97 -9.30 5.82
N SER A 145 -12.67 -8.35 6.42
CA SER A 145 -14.06 -8.03 6.08
C SER A 145 -14.18 -7.49 4.65
N ALA A 146 -13.38 -6.47 4.31
CA ALA A 146 -13.43 -5.82 3.00
C ALA A 146 -13.12 -6.79 1.85
N ILE A 147 -12.05 -7.60 1.99
CA ILE A 147 -11.65 -8.58 0.96
C ILE A 147 -12.70 -9.68 0.82
N THR A 148 -13.23 -10.19 1.94
CA THR A 148 -14.29 -11.22 1.92
C THR A 148 -15.53 -10.73 1.18
N THR A 149 -15.93 -9.49 1.42
CA THR A 149 -17.14 -8.90 0.81
C THR A 149 -16.92 -8.58 -0.67
N THR A 150 -15.73 -8.06 -1.01
CA THR A 150 -15.52 -7.44 -2.34
C THR A 150 -14.80 -8.36 -3.33
N LEU A 151 -13.86 -9.21 -2.88
CA LEU A 151 -12.95 -9.96 -3.74
C LEU A 151 -12.99 -11.49 -3.54
N SER A 152 -13.95 -12.03 -2.77
CA SER A 152 -14.05 -13.46 -2.49
C SER A 152 -14.23 -14.34 -3.74
N ASP A 153 -14.69 -13.75 -4.83
CA ASP A 153 -14.91 -14.43 -6.13
C ASP A 153 -13.60 -14.68 -6.89
N ARG A 154 -12.51 -14.00 -6.56
CA ARG A 154 -11.29 -13.99 -7.37
C ARG A 154 -9.97 -13.96 -6.62
N CYS A 155 -9.95 -13.97 -5.28
CA CYS A 155 -8.68 -13.92 -4.57
C CYS A 155 -8.52 -14.99 -3.49
N ASP A 156 -7.28 -15.47 -3.35
CA ASP A 156 -6.82 -16.22 -2.20
C ASP A 156 -6.21 -15.20 -1.20
N PHE A 157 -6.82 -15.06 -0.02
CA PHE A 157 -6.41 -14.09 0.98
C PHE A 157 -5.46 -14.71 2.00
N ALA A 158 -4.30 -14.07 2.21
CA ALA A 158 -3.33 -14.40 3.23
C ALA A 158 -3.07 -13.20 4.15
N GLN A 159 -3.05 -13.45 5.45
CA GLN A 159 -2.75 -12.43 6.45
C GLN A 159 -1.46 -12.78 7.20
N VAL A 160 -0.52 -11.84 7.28
CA VAL A 160 0.74 -11.99 8.03
C VAL A 160 0.56 -11.37 9.41
N ILE A 161 0.42 -12.23 10.42
CA ILE A 161 0.30 -11.78 11.81
C ILE A 161 1.67 -11.91 12.47
N LYS A 162 2.22 -10.78 12.94
CA LYS A 162 3.43 -10.75 13.76
C LYS A 162 3.05 -11.01 15.20
N VAL A 163 3.46 -12.15 15.72
CA VAL A 163 3.31 -12.46 17.16
C VAL A 163 4.59 -12.01 17.86
N TYR A 164 4.47 -11.03 18.73
CA TYR A 164 5.56 -10.60 19.62
C TYR A 164 5.40 -11.36 20.94
N THR A 165 6.41 -12.13 21.29
CA THR A 165 6.55 -12.67 22.66
C THR A 165 7.16 -11.56 23.52
N GLU A 166 6.47 -11.14 24.57
CA GLU A 166 7.07 -10.30 25.60
C GLU A 166 8.10 -11.11 26.34
N ASP A 167 9.34 -10.63 26.38
CA ASP A 167 10.35 -11.19 27.26
C ASP A 167 9.91 -10.97 28.72
N PRO A 168 10.01 -11.98 29.59
CA PRO A 168 9.52 -11.88 30.97
C PRO A 168 10.19 -10.79 31.83
N GLU A 169 11.24 -10.15 31.33
CA GLU A 169 12.04 -9.16 32.05
C GLU A 169 11.75 -7.70 31.67
N GLY A 170 10.72 -7.41 30.88
CA GLY A 170 10.24 -6.03 30.65
C GLY A 170 11.26 -5.04 30.06
N GLN A 171 12.32 -5.51 29.44
CA GLN A 171 13.32 -4.63 28.85
C GLN A 171 12.81 -4.06 27.51
N ARG A 172 12.58 -2.76 27.48
CA ARG A 172 12.39 -1.99 26.24
C ARG A 172 13.58 -2.22 25.34
N ARG A 173 13.38 -2.83 24.18
CA ARG A 173 14.44 -3.12 23.20
C ARG A 173 15.14 -1.83 22.77
N CYS A 174 16.36 -1.66 23.20
CA CYS A 174 17.37 -0.97 22.40
C CYS A 174 17.67 -1.80 21.16
N LEU A 175 18.01 -1.14 20.05
CA LEU A 175 18.29 -1.70 18.72
C LEU A 175 18.94 -3.09 18.75
N PRO A 176 18.56 -4.02 17.86
CA PRO A 176 19.07 -5.38 17.87
C PRO A 176 20.59 -5.38 17.69
N HIS A 177 21.27 -6.06 18.60
CA HIS A 177 22.69 -6.34 18.48
C HIS A 177 22.95 -7.14 17.20
N PRO A 178 24.00 -6.87 16.40
CA PRO A 178 24.24 -7.52 15.12
C PRO A 178 24.35 -9.05 15.15
N ASN A 179 24.47 -9.66 16.33
CA ASN A 179 24.52 -11.09 16.52
C ASN A 179 23.26 -11.71 17.16
N ALA A 180 22.18 -10.96 17.31
CA ALA A 180 20.92 -11.54 17.79
C ALA A 180 20.31 -12.43 16.69
N ALA A 181 20.05 -13.70 16.99
CA ALA A 181 19.39 -14.63 16.08
C ALA A 181 18.08 -14.03 15.59
N ARG A 182 17.89 -13.94 14.28
CA ARG A 182 16.65 -13.44 13.68
C ARG A 182 15.47 -14.28 14.21
N PRO A 183 14.40 -13.67 14.73
CA PRO A 183 13.21 -14.42 15.06
C PRO A 183 12.73 -15.15 13.79
N ARG A 184 12.38 -16.42 13.92
CA ARG A 184 11.82 -17.19 12.80
C ARG A 184 10.54 -16.50 12.33
N PRO A 185 10.34 -16.32 11.03
CA PRO A 185 9.08 -15.79 10.53
C PRO A 185 7.95 -16.68 11.00
N ALA A 186 6.89 -16.07 11.53
CA ALA A 186 5.67 -16.78 11.89
C ALA A 186 5.14 -17.53 10.66
N GLN A 187 4.76 -18.78 10.83
CA GLN A 187 4.21 -19.61 9.75
C GLN A 187 3.01 -18.89 9.13
N GLN A 188 3.09 -18.62 7.85
CA GLN A 188 1.95 -18.19 7.04
C GLN A 188 0.91 -19.32 7.08
N ARG A 189 -0.23 -19.08 7.73
CA ARG A 189 -1.39 -19.95 7.58
C ARG A 189 -2.25 -19.37 6.48
N PRO A 190 -2.35 -20.01 5.30
CA PRO A 190 -3.36 -19.62 4.34
C PRO A 190 -4.74 -19.86 4.98
N LEU A 191 -5.57 -18.83 5.03
CA LEU A 191 -6.98 -18.98 5.36
C LEU A 191 -7.64 -19.66 4.15
N ARG A 192 -7.78 -21.00 4.23
CA ARG A 192 -8.63 -21.71 3.28
C ARG A 192 -10.08 -21.36 3.58
N TRP A 193 -10.78 -20.90 2.57
CA TRP A 193 -12.24 -20.80 2.59
C TRP A 193 -12.82 -22.21 2.72
N PRO A 194 -13.90 -22.42 3.51
CA PRO A 194 -14.64 -23.65 3.44
C PRO A 194 -15.15 -23.79 2.00
N ASP A 195 -14.84 -24.89 1.36
CA ASP A 195 -15.26 -25.23 0.00
C ASP A 195 -16.78 -25.06 -0.10
N ALA A 196 -17.25 -23.99 -0.74
CA ALA A 196 -18.58 -23.97 -1.32
C ALA A 196 -18.51 -24.98 -2.47
N GLY A 197 -19.13 -26.16 -2.28
CA GLY A 197 -19.00 -27.37 -3.07
C GLY A 197 -19.26 -27.23 -4.59
N LEU A 198 -18.32 -26.61 -5.28
CA LEU A 198 -18.21 -26.57 -6.72
C LEU A 198 -16.86 -27.20 -7.08
N GLY A 199 -16.92 -28.41 -7.64
CA GLY A 199 -15.78 -29.24 -7.99
C GLY A 199 -14.74 -28.50 -8.82
N ARG A 200 -13.48 -28.55 -8.37
CA ARG A 200 -12.32 -28.12 -9.17
C ARG A 200 -12.13 -29.06 -10.36
N PRO A 201 -11.91 -28.51 -11.58
CA PRO A 201 -11.32 -29.34 -12.65
C PRO A 201 -9.83 -29.53 -12.31
N THR A 202 -9.40 -30.76 -12.17
CA THR A 202 -8.01 -31.18 -12.09
C THR A 202 -7.34 -30.95 -13.45
N ALA A 203 -6.61 -29.84 -13.61
CA ALA A 203 -5.69 -29.66 -14.71
C ALA A 203 -4.30 -30.15 -14.26
N GLU A 204 -3.86 -31.27 -14.79
CA GLU A 204 -2.48 -31.73 -14.72
C GLU A 204 -1.56 -30.74 -15.47
N PRO A 205 -0.36 -30.45 -15.00
CA PRO A 205 0.59 -29.62 -15.73
C PRO A 205 1.16 -30.44 -16.91
N GLN A 206 0.80 -30.07 -18.13
CA GLN A 206 1.47 -30.55 -19.32
C GLN A 206 2.87 -29.93 -19.40
N THR A 207 3.89 -30.78 -19.25
CA THR A 207 5.29 -30.42 -19.56
C THR A 207 5.43 -30.32 -21.06
N LEU A 208 5.52 -29.11 -21.59
CA LEU A 208 5.95 -28.85 -22.97
C LEU A 208 7.47 -29.04 -23.03
N GLY A 209 7.91 -30.17 -23.60
CA GLY A 209 9.28 -30.37 -24.02
C GLY A 209 9.60 -29.42 -25.18
N MET A 210 10.56 -28.51 -24.98
CA MET A 210 11.19 -27.79 -26.08
C MET A 210 12.46 -28.52 -26.50
N ASP A 211 12.36 -29.22 -27.63
CA ASP A 211 13.52 -29.66 -28.40
C ASP A 211 14.21 -28.45 -29.03
N VAL A 212 15.49 -28.24 -28.69
CA VAL A 212 16.35 -27.29 -29.37
C VAL A 212 17.21 -28.04 -30.36
N PRO A 213 17.13 -27.76 -31.69
CA PRO A 213 18.06 -28.34 -32.65
C PRO A 213 19.43 -27.63 -32.57
N ARG A 214 20.47 -28.43 -32.77
CA ARG A 214 21.90 -28.02 -32.84
C ARG A 214 22.18 -27.14 -34.04
#